data_262d3abc0497d98bc78f52431c46a4bc
#
_entry.id   262d3abc0497d98bc78f52431c46a4bc
#
_cell.length_a   1.000
_cell.length_b   1.000
_cell.length_c   1.000
_cell.angle_alpha   90.00
_cell.angle_beta   90.00
_cell.angle_gamma   90.00
#
_symmetry.space_group_name_H-M   'P 1'
#
loop_
_entity.id
_entity.type
_entity.pdbx_description
1 polymer ?
#
loop_
_entity_poly.entity_id
_entity_poly.type
_entity_poly.pdbx_seq_one_letter_code
_entity_poly.pdbx_strand_id
1 'polypeptide(L)'
;DPLCEVETDKAVYPIESSFAGVMGEWKTKVGDTVEIGQELGTIRTDEASPEDQMHATPENAVAAVADRGKPIHLPKPQPAAAAAGRIEPALTPTITRKLSHVIPANLQIDARWDAIRKARDAAKKKNGKNAPSPSVMVAWATVRAMEKHAPFRRLILEDDRIVENEDFDLGVAVALEGDRLATAVIVSASKKSWPEFVKIYNETVEATRKGRVDAMNAPVVITSLGAFGVKAGAPIVVPPSVGTLFVGSAHRELISNGKKNETAEVITLSLTFDHRVVNGAGAASFVHEIKEQIENFKVPALGPRPNPATKQT
;
A
#
# COMPACT_ATOMS: atom_id res chain seq x y z
N ASP A 1 33.00 -3.40 -17.37
CA ASP A 1 34.43 -3.51 -17.00
C ASP A 1 34.61 -2.93 -15.60
N PRO A 2 35.47 -3.53 -14.73
CA PRO A 2 35.82 -2.99 -13.44
C PRO A 2 36.56 -1.67 -13.57
N LEU A 3 36.14 -0.66 -12.79
CA LEU A 3 36.74 0.67 -12.79
C LEU A 3 37.72 0.86 -11.64
N CYS A 4 37.33 0.43 -10.44
CA CYS A 4 38.14 0.50 -9.23
C CYS A 4 37.63 -0.47 -8.18
N GLU A 5 38.33 -0.61 -7.08
CA GLU A 5 37.94 -1.35 -5.90
C GLU A 5 37.82 -0.39 -4.71
N VAL A 6 36.77 -0.56 -3.91
CA VAL A 6 36.57 0.18 -2.67
C VAL A 6 36.67 -0.80 -1.50
N GLU A 7 37.61 -0.54 -0.60
CA GLU A 7 37.81 -1.33 0.60
C GLU A 7 37.06 -0.74 1.78
N THR A 8 36.37 -1.59 2.53
CA THR A 8 35.72 -1.26 3.79
C THR A 8 36.30 -2.14 4.89
N ASP A 9 35.97 -1.85 6.14
CA ASP A 9 36.39 -2.68 7.31
C ASP A 9 35.88 -4.13 7.25
N LYS A 10 34.98 -4.47 6.31
CA LYS A 10 34.37 -5.81 6.22
C LYS A 10 34.60 -6.53 4.90
N ALA A 11 34.84 -5.82 3.79
CA ALA A 11 35.01 -6.42 2.46
C ALA A 11 35.56 -5.42 1.43
N VAL A 12 36.10 -5.97 0.33
CA VAL A 12 36.50 -5.22 -0.87
C VAL A 12 35.40 -5.36 -1.91
N TYR A 13 34.92 -4.25 -2.46
CA TYR A 13 33.86 -4.21 -3.48
C TYR A 13 34.43 -3.67 -4.80
N PRO A 14 34.36 -4.44 -5.90
CA PRO A 14 34.63 -3.92 -7.21
C PRO A 14 33.52 -2.98 -7.67
N ILE A 15 33.89 -1.81 -8.15
CA ILE A 15 32.97 -0.86 -8.81
C ILE A 15 33.09 -1.05 -10.31
N GLU A 16 32.01 -1.47 -10.94
CA GLU A 16 31.93 -1.71 -12.38
C GLU A 16 31.20 -0.57 -13.10
N SER A 17 31.60 -0.33 -14.37
CA SER A 17 30.84 0.63 -15.19
C SER A 17 29.47 0.08 -15.59
N SER A 18 28.43 0.85 -15.36
CA SER A 18 27.07 0.55 -15.84
C SER A 18 26.84 1.00 -17.30
N PHE A 19 27.80 1.72 -17.89
CA PHE A 19 27.69 2.30 -19.23
C PHE A 19 28.92 1.96 -20.08
N ALA A 20 28.71 1.77 -21.39
CA ALA A 20 29.80 1.72 -22.35
C ALA A 20 30.32 3.15 -22.60
N GLY A 21 31.63 3.33 -22.54
CA GLY A 21 32.22 4.65 -22.73
C GLY A 21 33.72 4.66 -22.42
N VAL A 22 34.30 5.84 -22.51
CA VAL A 22 35.71 6.06 -22.17
C VAL A 22 35.79 6.78 -20.83
N MET A 23 36.65 6.26 -19.92
CA MET A 23 36.90 6.92 -18.64
C MET A 23 37.37 8.34 -18.85
N GLY A 24 36.70 9.30 -18.23
CA GLY A 24 37.07 10.71 -18.25
C GLY A 24 38.02 11.06 -17.12
N GLU A 25 37.65 11.98 -16.26
CA GLU A 25 38.51 12.44 -15.17
C GLU A 25 38.16 11.71 -13.86
N TRP A 26 39.20 11.24 -13.15
CA TRP A 26 39.07 10.77 -11.78
C TRP A 26 39.04 11.94 -10.81
N LYS A 27 38.04 11.98 -9.93
CA LYS A 27 37.89 12.99 -8.87
C LYS A 27 38.51 12.57 -7.54
N THR A 28 38.93 11.31 -7.45
CA THR A 28 39.56 10.70 -6.27
C THR A 28 40.82 9.98 -6.66
N LYS A 29 41.75 9.79 -5.71
CA LYS A 29 43.02 9.09 -5.89
C LYS A 29 42.99 7.77 -5.12
N VAL A 30 43.83 6.83 -5.55
CA VAL A 30 44.01 5.58 -4.81
C VAL A 30 44.54 5.87 -3.40
N GLY A 31 43.81 5.36 -2.40
CA GLY A 31 44.08 5.58 -0.99
C GLY A 31 43.27 6.69 -0.34
N ASP A 32 42.44 7.42 -1.09
CA ASP A 32 41.55 8.40 -0.53
C ASP A 32 40.36 7.71 0.18
N THR A 33 39.93 8.27 1.30
CA THR A 33 38.68 7.86 1.96
C THR A 33 37.52 8.52 1.26
N VAL A 34 36.53 7.72 0.84
CA VAL A 34 35.36 8.17 0.12
C VAL A 34 34.07 7.88 0.89
N GLU A 35 33.05 8.74 0.76
CA GLU A 35 31.75 8.57 1.38
C GLU A 35 30.75 7.92 0.42
N ILE A 36 29.71 7.26 0.98
CA ILE A 36 28.64 6.66 0.18
C ILE A 36 27.91 7.74 -0.61
N GLY A 37 27.86 7.59 -1.94
CA GLY A 37 27.27 8.57 -2.85
C GLY A 37 28.24 9.63 -3.37
N GLN A 38 29.50 9.56 -2.99
CA GLN A 38 30.53 10.46 -3.53
C GLN A 38 30.84 10.09 -4.98
N GLU A 39 30.98 11.11 -5.83
CA GLU A 39 31.37 10.95 -7.22
C GLU A 39 32.86 10.64 -7.33
N LEU A 40 33.19 9.46 -7.87
CA LEU A 40 34.58 9.00 -8.00
C LEU A 40 35.28 9.47 -9.30
N GLY A 41 34.49 9.65 -10.35
CA GLY A 41 34.98 10.05 -11.66
C GLY A 41 33.86 10.18 -12.68
N THR A 42 34.19 10.51 -13.93
CA THR A 42 33.24 10.68 -15.04
C THR A 42 33.54 9.72 -16.17
N ILE A 43 32.48 9.23 -16.84
CA ILE A 43 32.61 8.41 -18.06
C ILE A 43 32.00 9.19 -19.21
N ARG A 44 32.70 9.30 -20.32
CA ARG A 44 32.19 9.86 -21.57
C ARG A 44 31.53 8.74 -22.37
N THR A 45 30.26 8.87 -22.67
CA THR A 45 29.52 7.95 -23.52
C THR A 45 29.26 8.62 -24.86
N ASP A 46 29.50 7.93 -25.96
CA ASP A 46 29.24 8.43 -27.31
C ASP A 46 27.72 8.26 -27.69
N GLU A 47 26.93 7.63 -26.82
CA GLU A 47 25.50 7.48 -27.02
C GLU A 47 24.72 8.47 -26.13
N ALA A 48 23.70 9.08 -26.72
CA ALA A 48 22.78 9.94 -26.01
C ALA A 48 22.18 9.20 -24.80
N SER A 49 22.09 9.89 -23.69
CA SER A 49 21.51 9.37 -22.43
C SER A 49 20.15 8.74 -22.67
N PRO A 50 19.74 7.66 -21.94
CA PRO A 50 18.42 7.07 -22.06
C PRO A 50 17.25 8.05 -21.86
N GLU A 51 17.50 9.22 -21.29
CA GLU A 51 16.52 10.30 -21.15
C GLU A 51 16.14 10.94 -22.49
N ASP A 52 17.01 10.93 -23.50
CA ASP A 52 16.73 11.49 -24.83
C ASP A 52 15.92 10.55 -25.74
N GLN A 53 15.78 9.27 -25.39
CA GLN A 53 15.02 8.29 -26.19
C GLN A 53 13.53 8.18 -25.81
N MET A 54 13.05 8.92 -24.81
CA MET A 54 11.63 8.92 -24.40
C MET A 54 10.74 9.89 -25.22
N HIS A 55 11.25 10.54 -26.24
CA HIS A 55 10.49 11.48 -27.10
C HIS A 55 10.31 11.03 -28.55
N ALA A 56 10.25 9.73 -28.83
CA ALA A 56 9.80 9.24 -30.11
C ALA A 56 8.43 8.56 -29.95
N THR A 57 7.38 9.30 -30.30
CA THR A 57 6.00 8.78 -30.46
C THR A 57 5.96 7.78 -31.62
N PRO A 58 5.42 6.57 -31.43
CA PRO A 58 4.85 5.80 -32.52
C PRO A 58 3.36 6.18 -32.67
N GLU A 59 3.06 6.92 -33.70
CA GLU A 59 1.71 6.90 -34.29
C GLU A 59 1.40 5.50 -34.86
N ASN A 60 0.13 5.12 -34.67
CA ASN A 60 -0.56 3.97 -35.26
C ASN A 60 -0.49 2.63 -34.53
N ALA A 61 -1.52 2.37 -33.79
CA ALA A 61 -2.54 1.32 -33.98
C ALA A 61 -3.27 1.08 -32.66
N VAL A 62 -4.51 1.35 -32.62
CA VAL A 62 -5.68 0.47 -32.55
C VAL A 62 -6.91 1.31 -32.23
N ALA A 63 -7.78 1.37 -33.17
CA ALA A 63 -9.13 1.93 -33.03
C ALA A 63 -10.00 0.96 -32.21
N ALA A 64 -10.94 1.62 -31.49
CA ALA A 64 -12.22 1.11 -31.00
C ALA A 64 -12.25 0.25 -29.75
N VAL A 65 -12.74 0.80 -28.64
CA VAL A 65 -14.16 0.73 -28.24
C VAL A 65 -14.44 1.90 -27.30
N ALA A 66 -15.29 2.82 -27.75
CA ALA A 66 -15.79 3.91 -26.93
C ALA A 66 -16.96 3.41 -26.08
N ASP A 67 -16.85 3.49 -24.76
CA ASP A 67 -18.00 3.72 -23.90
C ASP A 67 -17.72 4.95 -23.04
N ARG A 68 -18.62 5.94 -23.18
CA ARG A 68 -18.44 7.31 -22.72
C ARG A 68 -18.82 7.45 -21.24
N GLY A 69 -17.88 7.17 -20.35
CA GLY A 69 -17.87 7.76 -19.03
C GLY A 69 -17.35 9.19 -19.11
N LYS A 70 -18.02 10.16 -18.46
CA LYS A 70 -17.59 11.56 -18.40
C LYS A 70 -16.11 11.64 -18.00
N PRO A 71 -15.29 12.43 -18.72
CA PRO A 71 -13.88 12.58 -18.37
C PRO A 71 -13.74 13.16 -16.97
N ILE A 72 -13.04 12.45 -16.10
CA ILE A 72 -12.58 12.98 -14.82
C ILE A 72 -11.55 14.05 -15.16
N HIS A 73 -11.88 15.30 -14.86
CA HIS A 73 -10.96 16.42 -15.06
C HIS A 73 -9.88 16.33 -13.97
N LEU A 74 -8.74 15.74 -14.31
CA LEU A 74 -7.53 15.83 -13.50
C LEU A 74 -7.10 17.30 -13.50
N PRO A 75 -6.88 17.94 -12.34
CA PRO A 75 -6.33 19.28 -12.32
C PRO A 75 -4.97 19.24 -13.00
N LYS A 76 -4.79 20.08 -14.03
CA LYS A 76 -3.47 20.26 -14.65
C LYS A 76 -2.49 20.69 -13.56
N PRO A 77 -1.27 20.10 -13.51
CA PRO A 77 -0.25 20.62 -12.63
C PRO A 77 -0.03 22.09 -12.96
N GLN A 78 -0.32 22.97 -12.02
CA GLN A 78 0.04 24.36 -12.13
C GLN A 78 1.57 24.44 -12.04
N PRO A 79 2.25 25.15 -12.96
CA PRO A 79 3.66 25.38 -12.78
C PRO A 79 3.86 26.16 -11.48
N ALA A 80 4.53 25.54 -10.51
CA ALA A 80 4.89 26.20 -9.28
C ALA A 80 5.74 27.41 -9.63
N ALA A 81 5.26 28.61 -9.30
CA ALA A 81 6.05 29.83 -9.38
C ALA A 81 7.35 29.60 -8.59
N ALA A 82 8.48 29.84 -9.26
CA ALA A 82 9.81 29.64 -8.71
C ALA A 82 10.09 30.56 -7.52
N ALA A 83 9.67 30.14 -6.33
CA ALA A 83 10.35 30.47 -5.11
C ALA A 83 11.31 29.30 -4.87
N ALA A 84 12.62 29.57 -4.80
CA ALA A 84 13.64 28.60 -4.46
C ALA A 84 13.48 28.17 -2.99
N GLY A 85 12.35 27.53 -2.69
CA GLY A 85 12.03 26.89 -1.42
C GLY A 85 12.58 25.48 -1.44
N ARG A 86 13.23 25.07 -0.39
CA ARG A 86 13.66 23.70 -0.15
C ARG A 86 12.46 22.77 -0.36
N ILE A 87 12.52 21.91 -1.35
CA ILE A 87 11.50 20.88 -1.58
C ILE A 87 11.63 19.88 -0.44
N GLU A 88 10.57 19.76 0.36
CA GLU A 88 10.52 18.72 1.40
C GLU A 88 10.20 17.37 0.77
N PRO A 89 10.93 16.31 1.13
CA PRO A 89 10.65 14.98 0.60
C PRO A 89 9.28 14.49 1.08
N ALA A 90 8.58 13.73 0.23
CA ALA A 90 7.29 13.12 0.56
C ALA A 90 7.36 12.17 1.76
N LEU A 91 8.53 11.57 2.01
CA LEU A 91 8.81 10.75 3.19
C LEU A 91 9.79 11.45 4.10
N THR A 92 9.49 11.47 5.41
CA THR A 92 10.41 12.01 6.41
C THR A 92 11.67 11.16 6.53
N PRO A 93 12.83 11.72 6.95
CA PRO A 93 14.06 10.95 7.19
C PRO A 93 13.85 9.77 8.15
N THR A 94 12.97 9.93 9.14
CA THR A 94 12.63 8.87 10.09
C THR A 94 11.91 7.70 9.41
N ILE A 95 10.95 7.99 8.53
CA ILE A 95 10.24 6.95 7.75
C ILE A 95 11.22 6.27 6.79
N THR A 96 12.05 7.03 6.09
CA THR A 96 13.06 6.49 5.17
C THR A 96 14.01 5.51 5.88
N ARG A 97 14.48 5.86 7.09
CA ARG A 97 15.32 4.97 7.90
C ARG A 97 14.57 3.69 8.30
N LYS A 98 13.32 3.79 8.72
CA LYS A 98 12.51 2.60 9.05
C LYS A 98 12.30 1.69 7.85
N LEU A 99 12.12 2.25 6.66
CA LEU A 99 11.94 1.49 5.42
C LEU A 99 13.20 0.73 4.99
N SER A 100 14.41 1.22 5.28
CA SER A 100 15.66 0.55 4.91
C SER A 100 15.85 -0.83 5.57
N HIS A 101 15.12 -1.12 6.65
CA HIS A 101 15.15 -2.41 7.33
C HIS A 101 14.04 -3.38 6.88
N VAL A 102 13.09 -2.93 6.06
CA VAL A 102 11.97 -3.77 5.60
C VAL A 102 12.41 -4.64 4.43
N ILE A 103 12.06 -5.93 4.46
CA ILE A 103 12.20 -6.83 3.30
C ILE A 103 10.80 -6.97 2.67
N PRO A 104 10.41 -6.11 1.73
CA PRO A 104 9.06 -6.09 1.21
C PRO A 104 8.83 -7.25 0.22
N ALA A 105 7.71 -7.92 0.37
CA ALA A 105 7.16 -8.80 -0.65
C ALA A 105 5.72 -8.38 -0.94
N ASN A 106 5.24 -8.59 -2.17
CA ASN A 106 3.90 -8.22 -2.59
C ASN A 106 3.20 -9.39 -3.27
N LEU A 107 1.92 -9.51 -3.03
CA LEU A 107 1.03 -10.43 -3.75
C LEU A 107 -0.32 -9.77 -4.00
N GLN A 108 -1.02 -10.23 -5.03
CA GLN A 108 -2.30 -9.65 -5.44
C GLN A 108 -3.32 -10.76 -5.69
N ILE A 109 -4.59 -10.47 -5.40
CA ILE A 109 -5.71 -11.35 -5.65
C ILE A 109 -6.96 -10.52 -5.97
N ASP A 110 -7.80 -11.02 -6.86
CA ASP A 110 -9.07 -10.38 -7.15
C ASP A 110 -10.19 -10.94 -6.28
N ALA A 111 -11.05 -10.05 -5.81
CA ALA A 111 -12.23 -10.37 -5.02
C ALA A 111 -13.49 -9.85 -5.72
N ARG A 112 -14.55 -10.67 -5.77
CA ARG A 112 -15.86 -10.25 -6.30
C ARG A 112 -16.47 -9.20 -5.38
N TRP A 113 -17.02 -8.15 -5.99
CA TRP A 113 -17.52 -6.98 -5.27
C TRP A 113 -19.03 -7.01 -4.99
N ASP A 114 -19.73 -8.01 -5.52
CA ASP A 114 -21.20 -8.08 -5.50
C ASP A 114 -21.80 -8.04 -4.11
N ALA A 115 -21.20 -8.73 -3.13
CA ALA A 115 -21.72 -8.80 -1.77
C ALA A 115 -21.60 -7.45 -1.05
N ILE A 116 -20.47 -6.76 -1.20
CA ILE A 116 -20.25 -5.42 -0.63
C ILE A 116 -21.23 -4.42 -1.25
N ARG A 117 -21.43 -4.47 -2.57
CA ARG A 117 -22.38 -3.60 -3.26
C ARG A 117 -23.82 -3.83 -2.75
N LYS A 118 -24.26 -5.09 -2.69
CA LYS A 118 -25.59 -5.45 -2.16
C LYS A 118 -25.76 -4.99 -0.71
N ALA A 119 -24.75 -5.21 0.14
CA ALA A 119 -24.77 -4.79 1.53
C ALA A 119 -24.85 -3.25 1.65
N ARG A 120 -24.11 -2.54 0.81
CA ARG A 120 -24.14 -1.07 0.73
C ARG A 120 -25.51 -0.55 0.32
N ASP A 121 -26.11 -1.13 -0.71
CA ASP A 121 -27.40 -0.71 -1.24
C ASP A 121 -28.52 -0.96 -0.21
N ALA A 122 -28.50 -2.12 0.46
CA ALA A 122 -29.42 -2.42 1.55
C ALA A 122 -29.26 -1.45 2.72
N ALA A 123 -28.02 -1.13 3.12
CA ALA A 123 -27.76 -0.17 4.17
C ALA A 123 -28.21 1.25 3.79
N LYS A 124 -28.03 1.67 2.54
CA LYS A 124 -28.52 2.97 2.04
C LYS A 124 -30.04 3.08 2.11
N LYS A 125 -30.77 2.02 1.75
CA LYS A 125 -32.25 2.00 1.86
C LYS A 125 -32.74 2.17 3.31
N LYS A 126 -31.97 1.61 4.28
CA LYS A 126 -32.33 1.65 5.70
C LYS A 126 -31.86 2.93 6.41
N ASN A 127 -30.64 3.37 6.15
CA ASN A 127 -29.94 4.41 6.93
C ASN A 127 -29.65 5.70 6.13
N GLY A 128 -30.04 5.78 4.86
CA GLY A 128 -29.84 6.94 4.00
C GLY A 128 -28.34 7.33 3.91
N LYS A 129 -28.04 8.58 4.22
CA LYS A 129 -26.68 9.14 4.19
C LYS A 129 -25.74 8.53 5.24
N ASN A 130 -26.28 7.95 6.32
CA ASN A 130 -25.51 7.34 7.41
C ASN A 130 -25.17 5.86 7.17
N ALA A 131 -25.38 5.35 5.95
CA ALA A 131 -25.03 3.99 5.61
C ALA A 131 -23.50 3.79 5.62
N PRO A 132 -22.98 2.69 6.20
CA PRO A 132 -21.56 2.38 6.19
C PRO A 132 -20.98 2.39 4.79
N SER A 133 -19.80 2.96 4.61
CA SER A 133 -19.11 2.99 3.31
C SER A 133 -18.52 1.61 2.96
N PRO A 134 -18.27 1.31 1.69
CA PRO A 134 -17.54 0.11 1.29
C PRO A 134 -16.17 -0.02 1.98
N SER A 135 -15.48 1.09 2.20
CA SER A 135 -14.18 1.10 2.89
C SER A 135 -14.27 0.59 4.32
N VAL A 136 -15.35 0.96 5.06
CA VAL A 136 -15.58 0.43 6.41
C VAL A 136 -15.86 -1.08 6.37
N MET A 137 -16.58 -1.56 5.34
CA MET A 137 -16.89 -2.99 5.18
C MET A 137 -15.60 -3.80 4.90
N VAL A 138 -14.71 -3.29 4.03
CA VAL A 138 -13.40 -3.90 3.77
C VAL A 138 -12.51 -3.86 5.02
N ALA A 139 -12.49 -2.74 5.74
CA ALA A 139 -11.75 -2.63 6.99
C ALA A 139 -12.23 -3.66 8.03
N TRP A 140 -13.53 -3.86 8.15
CA TRP A 140 -14.10 -4.90 8.99
C TRP A 140 -13.70 -6.31 8.54
N ALA A 141 -13.77 -6.60 7.24
CA ALA A 141 -13.32 -7.87 6.67
C ALA A 141 -11.85 -8.14 7.00
N THR A 142 -11.00 -7.12 6.91
CA THR A 142 -9.57 -7.22 7.26
C THR A 142 -9.38 -7.54 8.74
N VAL A 143 -10.11 -6.88 9.65
CA VAL A 143 -10.07 -7.19 11.10
C VAL A 143 -10.48 -8.65 11.34
N ARG A 144 -11.51 -9.16 10.67
CA ARG A 144 -11.93 -10.57 10.80
C ARG A 144 -10.88 -11.56 10.29
N ALA A 145 -10.15 -11.20 9.25
CA ALA A 145 -9.03 -12.00 8.76
C ALA A 145 -7.85 -11.97 9.77
N MET A 146 -7.52 -10.80 10.31
CA MET A 146 -6.44 -10.66 11.31
C MET A 146 -6.67 -11.53 12.55
N GLU A 147 -7.91 -11.74 12.98
CA GLU A 147 -8.23 -12.60 14.11
C GLU A 147 -7.81 -14.06 13.90
N LYS A 148 -7.84 -14.52 12.65
CA LYS A 148 -7.47 -15.89 12.26
C LYS A 148 -6.00 -16.05 11.89
N HIS A 149 -5.29 -14.94 11.64
CA HIS A 149 -3.93 -14.92 11.12
C HIS A 149 -2.98 -14.19 12.06
N ALA A 150 -2.43 -14.91 13.03
CA ALA A 150 -1.53 -14.38 14.07
C ALA A 150 -0.37 -13.51 13.55
N PRO A 151 0.33 -13.85 12.43
CA PRO A 151 1.41 -13.00 11.91
C PRO A 151 0.99 -11.55 11.61
N PHE A 152 -0.29 -11.33 11.27
CA PHE A 152 -0.83 -10.00 10.98
C PHE A 152 -1.38 -9.28 12.22
N ARG A 153 -1.13 -9.81 13.43
CA ARG A 153 -1.33 -9.14 14.72
C ARG A 153 -0.03 -8.73 15.38
N ARG A 154 1.09 -8.91 14.65
CA ARG A 154 2.43 -8.61 15.13
C ARG A 154 2.83 -7.19 14.80
N LEU A 155 3.70 -6.63 15.65
CA LEU A 155 4.35 -5.34 15.46
C LEU A 155 5.86 -5.53 15.51
N ILE A 156 6.57 -4.72 14.76
CA ILE A 156 8.03 -4.65 14.80
C ILE A 156 8.40 -3.44 15.64
N LEU A 157 9.00 -3.68 16.80
CA LEU A 157 9.46 -2.62 17.69
C LEU A 157 10.76 -1.98 17.17
N GLU A 158 11.14 -0.84 17.77
CA GLU A 158 12.34 -0.08 17.35
C GLU A 158 13.67 -0.84 17.55
N ASP A 159 13.67 -1.84 18.40
CA ASP A 159 14.79 -2.76 18.66
C ASP A 159 14.70 -4.07 17.84
N ASP A 160 13.93 -4.05 16.75
CA ASP A 160 13.66 -5.20 15.86
C ASP A 160 12.96 -6.41 16.51
N ARG A 161 12.56 -6.29 17.78
CA ARG A 161 11.73 -7.33 18.41
C ARG A 161 10.35 -7.38 17.77
N ILE A 162 9.86 -8.60 17.57
CA ILE A 162 8.51 -8.86 17.07
C ILE A 162 7.63 -9.21 18.27
N VAL A 163 6.54 -8.46 18.44
CA VAL A 163 5.54 -8.72 19.49
C VAL A 163 4.19 -9.05 18.84
N GLU A 164 3.46 -9.98 19.44
CA GLU A 164 2.12 -10.36 18.99
C GLU A 164 1.09 -9.90 20.02
N ASN A 165 0.03 -9.25 19.55
CA ASN A 165 -1.05 -8.72 20.38
C ASN A 165 -2.38 -9.38 20.00
N GLU A 166 -3.10 -9.90 21.00
CA GLU A 166 -4.47 -10.39 20.81
C GLU A 166 -5.45 -9.22 20.61
N ASP A 167 -5.22 -8.11 21.32
CA ASP A 167 -5.93 -6.85 21.12
C ASP A 167 -5.10 -5.98 20.16
N PHE A 168 -5.58 -5.80 18.97
CA PHE A 168 -4.85 -5.12 17.90
C PHE A 168 -5.64 -3.97 17.31
N ASP A 169 -4.90 -3.01 16.79
CA ASP A 169 -5.39 -1.84 16.09
C ASP A 169 -5.43 -2.10 14.58
N LEU A 170 -6.15 -1.25 13.85
CA LEU A 170 -6.14 -1.22 12.40
C LEU A 170 -5.81 0.19 11.92
N GLY A 171 -4.82 0.31 11.03
CA GLY A 171 -4.48 1.57 10.37
C GLY A 171 -5.29 1.80 9.10
N VAL A 172 -5.64 3.05 8.83
CA VAL A 172 -6.27 3.48 7.58
C VAL A 172 -5.54 4.70 7.06
N ALA A 173 -4.98 4.60 5.86
CA ALA A 173 -4.31 5.72 5.21
C ALA A 173 -5.32 6.79 4.78
N VAL A 174 -5.03 8.04 5.13
CA VAL A 174 -5.87 9.20 4.86
C VAL A 174 -5.05 10.25 4.14
N ALA A 175 -5.46 10.58 2.92
CA ALA A 175 -4.87 11.68 2.18
C ALA A 175 -5.25 13.02 2.82
N LEU A 176 -4.27 13.89 3.00
CA LEU A 176 -4.41 15.25 3.48
C LEU A 176 -4.14 16.24 2.34
N GLU A 177 -4.41 17.51 2.58
CA GLU A 177 -4.07 18.60 1.64
C GLU A 177 -2.55 18.70 1.44
N GLY A 178 -2.11 19.12 0.24
CA GLY A 178 -0.71 19.32 -0.11
C GLY A 178 0.10 18.03 -0.25
N ASP A 179 -0.50 16.98 -0.82
CA ASP A 179 0.16 15.67 -1.08
C ASP A 179 0.75 15.01 0.17
N ARG A 180 0.12 15.24 1.31
CA ARG A 180 0.49 14.63 2.59
C ARG A 180 -0.37 13.42 2.89
N LEU A 181 0.19 12.48 3.63
CA LEU A 181 -0.49 11.27 4.08
C LEU A 181 -0.43 11.17 5.60
N ALA A 182 -1.55 10.79 6.21
CA ALA A 182 -1.61 10.42 7.62
C ALA A 182 -2.28 9.05 7.78
N THR A 183 -2.09 8.41 8.92
CA THR A 183 -2.77 7.15 9.25
C THR A 183 -3.74 7.40 10.40
N ALA A 184 -5.02 7.11 10.15
CA ALA A 184 -6.04 7.01 11.17
C ALA A 184 -5.92 5.64 11.83
N VAL A 185 -5.84 5.57 13.17
CA VAL A 185 -5.69 4.31 13.91
C VAL A 185 -6.98 3.97 14.64
N ILE A 186 -7.58 2.86 14.26
CA ILE A 186 -8.78 2.31 14.89
C ILE A 186 -8.30 1.45 16.08
N VAL A 187 -8.29 2.04 17.25
CA VAL A 187 -7.76 1.41 18.47
C VAL A 187 -8.64 0.25 18.91
N SER A 188 -8.02 -0.86 19.33
CA SER A 188 -8.68 -2.10 19.75
C SER A 188 -9.74 -2.57 18.75
N ALA A 189 -9.39 -2.55 17.47
CA ALA A 189 -10.29 -2.93 16.37
C ALA A 189 -10.83 -4.35 16.56
N SER A 190 -10.01 -5.23 17.15
CA SER A 190 -10.35 -6.61 17.50
C SER A 190 -11.56 -6.72 18.45
N LYS A 191 -11.77 -5.77 19.35
CA LYS A 191 -12.83 -5.83 20.40
C LYS A 191 -14.12 -5.15 20.03
N LYS A 192 -14.16 -4.40 18.91
CA LYS A 192 -15.34 -3.61 18.55
C LYS A 192 -16.47 -4.48 18.00
N SER A 193 -17.68 -4.21 18.41
CA SER A 193 -18.87 -4.64 17.69
C SER A 193 -19.00 -3.89 16.35
N TRP A 194 -19.80 -4.41 15.42
CA TRP A 194 -19.98 -3.75 14.12
C TRP A 194 -20.45 -2.28 14.23
N PRO A 195 -21.46 -1.93 15.03
CA PRO A 195 -21.90 -0.54 15.14
C PRO A 195 -20.82 0.38 15.73
N GLU A 196 -20.10 -0.10 16.75
CA GLU A 196 -18.97 0.64 17.36
C GLU A 196 -17.84 0.83 16.37
N PHE A 197 -17.50 -0.21 15.61
CA PHE A 197 -16.47 -0.15 14.59
C PHE A 197 -16.78 0.90 13.51
N VAL A 198 -18.02 0.88 12.99
CA VAL A 198 -18.48 1.86 11.99
C VAL A 198 -18.38 3.29 12.54
N LYS A 199 -18.84 3.51 13.78
CA LYS A 199 -18.79 4.81 14.43
C LYS A 199 -17.34 5.30 14.58
N ILE A 200 -16.48 4.50 15.23
CA ILE A 200 -15.10 4.86 15.51
C ILE A 200 -14.30 5.04 14.21
N TYR A 201 -14.50 4.18 13.21
CA TYR A 201 -13.87 4.33 11.91
C TYR A 201 -14.15 5.70 11.30
N ASN A 202 -15.41 6.10 11.23
CA ASN A 202 -15.79 7.38 10.63
C ASN A 202 -15.26 8.57 11.44
N GLU A 203 -15.38 8.53 12.77
CA GLU A 203 -14.89 9.59 13.67
C GLU A 203 -13.37 9.75 13.57
N THR A 204 -12.63 8.64 13.58
CA THR A 204 -11.16 8.67 13.52
C THR A 204 -10.66 9.15 12.16
N VAL A 205 -11.20 8.64 11.05
CA VAL A 205 -10.85 9.10 9.71
C VAL A 205 -11.13 10.59 9.52
N GLU A 206 -12.27 11.07 10.01
CA GLU A 206 -12.63 12.50 9.92
C GLU A 206 -11.73 13.37 10.80
N ALA A 207 -11.40 12.92 12.00
CA ALA A 207 -10.46 13.63 12.88
C ALA A 207 -9.05 13.70 12.26
N THR A 208 -8.61 12.62 11.63
CA THR A 208 -7.32 12.59 10.92
C THR A 208 -7.30 13.55 9.73
N ARG A 209 -8.39 13.64 8.96
CA ARG A 209 -8.52 14.65 7.89
C ARG A 209 -8.40 16.07 8.41
N LYS A 210 -8.83 16.32 9.64
CA LYS A 210 -8.72 17.62 10.33
C LYS A 210 -7.36 17.85 11.00
N GLY A 211 -6.39 16.96 10.79
CA GLY A 211 -5.02 17.11 11.26
C GLY A 211 -4.68 16.37 12.55
N ARG A 212 -5.60 15.53 13.10
CA ARG A 212 -5.25 14.66 14.20
C ARG A 212 -4.22 13.62 13.72
N VAL A 213 -3.15 13.48 14.48
CA VAL A 213 -2.11 12.45 14.25
C VAL A 213 -2.16 11.46 15.41
N ASP A 214 -2.43 10.20 15.09
CA ASP A 214 -2.41 9.11 16.06
C ASP A 214 -1.04 8.41 16.08
N ALA A 215 -0.67 7.85 17.23
CA ALA A 215 0.51 6.99 17.33
C ALA A 215 0.30 5.74 16.45
N MET A 216 1.30 5.41 15.64
CA MET A 216 1.23 4.30 14.71
C MET A 216 1.53 2.98 15.43
N ASN A 217 0.49 2.25 15.87
CA ASN A 217 0.59 0.94 16.52
C ASN A 217 -0.22 -0.14 15.79
N ALA A 218 -0.60 0.12 14.55
CA ALA A 218 -1.41 -0.82 13.79
C ALA A 218 -0.54 -1.86 13.07
N PRO A 219 -0.75 -3.16 13.29
CA PRO A 219 -0.05 -4.23 12.58
C PRO A 219 -0.30 -4.21 11.07
N VAL A 220 -1.50 -3.85 10.66
CA VAL A 220 -1.91 -3.75 9.26
C VAL A 220 -2.47 -2.37 8.98
N VAL A 221 -2.08 -1.79 7.85
CA VAL A 221 -2.63 -0.53 7.33
C VAL A 221 -3.41 -0.81 6.05
N ILE A 222 -4.59 -0.21 5.91
CA ILE A 222 -5.35 -0.23 4.66
C ILE A 222 -5.16 1.09 3.93
N THR A 223 -4.87 1.03 2.64
CA THR A 223 -4.81 2.18 1.74
C THR A 223 -5.67 1.94 0.51
N SER A 224 -6.28 2.98 -0.04
CA SER A 224 -7.10 2.85 -1.25
C SER A 224 -6.95 4.07 -2.13
N LEU A 225 -6.68 3.83 -3.39
CA LEU A 225 -6.74 4.82 -4.47
C LEU A 225 -7.89 4.52 -5.44
N GLY A 226 -8.86 3.73 -5.00
CA GLY A 226 -10.02 3.35 -5.80
C GLY A 226 -10.84 4.55 -6.30
N ALA A 227 -10.92 5.64 -5.54
CA ALA A 227 -11.56 6.89 -5.97
C ALA A 227 -10.88 7.56 -7.16
N PHE A 228 -9.59 7.27 -7.38
CA PHE A 228 -8.80 7.75 -8.52
C PHE A 228 -8.80 6.77 -9.71
N GLY A 229 -9.56 5.67 -9.63
CA GLY A 229 -9.61 4.66 -10.68
C GLY A 229 -8.42 3.71 -10.72
N VAL A 230 -7.54 3.76 -9.71
CA VAL A 230 -6.36 2.87 -9.63
C VAL A 230 -6.81 1.46 -9.30
N LYS A 231 -6.53 0.51 -10.18
CA LYS A 231 -6.95 -0.89 -10.03
C LYS A 231 -6.05 -1.68 -9.09
N ALA A 232 -4.75 -1.53 -9.21
CA ALA A 232 -3.77 -2.24 -8.41
C ALA A 232 -2.58 -1.33 -8.09
N GLY A 233 -1.85 -1.65 -7.03
CA GLY A 233 -0.66 -0.93 -6.61
C GLY A 233 0.11 -1.75 -5.59
N ALA A 234 1.40 -1.49 -5.42
CA ALA A 234 2.23 -2.08 -4.38
C ALA A 234 2.51 -1.01 -3.31
N PRO A 235 1.75 -0.97 -2.22
CA PRO A 235 1.98 0.01 -1.16
C PRO A 235 3.26 -0.31 -0.40
N ILE A 236 3.84 0.69 0.24
CA ILE A 236 4.97 0.47 1.17
C ILE A 236 4.46 -0.04 2.52
N VAL A 237 5.31 -0.77 3.24
CA VAL A 237 5.08 -1.17 4.63
C VAL A 237 5.99 -0.36 5.52
N VAL A 238 5.40 0.41 6.43
CA VAL A 238 6.14 1.26 7.37
C VAL A 238 6.09 0.64 8.76
N PRO A 239 7.22 0.21 9.34
CA PRO A 239 7.25 -0.25 10.72
C PRO A 239 6.67 0.79 11.71
N PRO A 240 5.94 0.35 12.73
CA PRO A 240 5.86 -1.01 13.30
C PRO A 240 4.90 -1.98 12.57
N SER A 241 4.22 -1.55 11.51
CA SER A 241 3.32 -2.42 10.75
C SER A 241 4.06 -3.54 10.05
N VAL A 242 3.41 -4.70 9.93
CA VAL A 242 3.92 -5.87 9.23
C VAL A 242 3.31 -6.04 7.84
N GLY A 243 2.25 -5.29 7.53
CA GLY A 243 1.60 -5.35 6.23
C GLY A 243 0.79 -4.10 5.89
N THR A 244 0.70 -3.81 4.60
CA THR A 244 -0.18 -2.79 4.04
C THR A 244 -1.04 -3.39 2.94
N LEU A 245 -2.36 -3.31 3.12
CA LEU A 245 -3.35 -3.77 2.17
C LEU A 245 -3.80 -2.61 1.29
N PHE A 246 -3.50 -2.67 0.01
CA PHE A 246 -4.06 -1.77 -1.00
C PHE A 246 -5.39 -2.32 -1.51
N VAL A 247 -6.39 -1.46 -1.59
CA VAL A 247 -7.72 -1.78 -2.12
C VAL A 247 -7.94 -0.98 -3.40
N GLY A 248 -8.00 -1.69 -4.52
CA GLY A 248 -8.17 -1.10 -5.85
C GLY A 248 -9.59 -0.61 -6.13
N SER A 249 -9.75 0.06 -7.26
CA SER A 249 -11.07 0.46 -7.79
C SER A 249 -11.86 -0.74 -8.26
N ALA A 250 -13.17 -0.71 -8.02
CA ALA A 250 -14.07 -1.70 -8.60
C ALA A 250 -14.09 -1.56 -10.14
N HIS A 251 -13.92 -2.68 -10.83
CA HIS A 251 -13.92 -2.74 -12.29
C HIS A 251 -14.56 -4.05 -12.77
N ARG A 252 -14.89 -4.09 -14.05
CA ARG A 252 -15.51 -5.28 -14.66
C ARG A 252 -14.45 -6.17 -15.25
N GLU A 253 -14.55 -7.47 -14.96
CA GLU A 253 -13.72 -8.51 -15.56
C GLU A 253 -14.55 -9.64 -16.12
N LEU A 254 -14.03 -10.27 -17.17
CA LEU A 254 -14.60 -11.46 -17.76
C LEU A 254 -14.07 -12.68 -16.97
N ILE A 255 -14.96 -13.31 -16.21
CA ILE A 255 -14.62 -14.50 -15.43
C ILE A 255 -15.15 -15.73 -16.17
N SER A 256 -14.25 -16.66 -16.47
CA SER A 256 -14.61 -17.96 -17.04
C SER A 256 -14.62 -19.02 -15.95
N ASN A 257 -15.72 -19.72 -15.78
CA ASN A 257 -15.83 -20.87 -14.87
C ASN A 257 -15.82 -22.21 -15.61
N GLY A 258 -15.28 -22.24 -16.83
CA GLY A 258 -15.17 -23.44 -17.69
C GLY A 258 -16.45 -23.80 -18.45
N LYS A 259 -17.61 -23.29 -18.07
CA LYS A 259 -18.90 -23.56 -18.73
C LYS A 259 -19.56 -22.30 -19.30
N LYS A 260 -19.35 -21.16 -18.66
CA LYS A 260 -19.90 -19.87 -19.08
C LYS A 260 -18.90 -18.76 -18.77
N ASN A 261 -18.82 -17.81 -19.68
CA ASN A 261 -18.16 -16.54 -19.43
C ASN A 261 -19.20 -15.59 -18.81
N GLU A 262 -18.87 -15.03 -17.67
CA GLU A 262 -19.69 -14.00 -17.03
C GLU A 262 -18.86 -12.73 -16.77
N THR A 263 -19.48 -11.57 -16.90
CA THR A 263 -18.84 -10.33 -16.49
C THR A 263 -19.16 -10.10 -15.02
N ALA A 264 -18.14 -10.05 -14.19
CA ALA A 264 -18.28 -9.74 -12.77
C ALA A 264 -17.61 -8.41 -12.42
N GLU A 265 -18.13 -7.74 -11.42
CA GLU A 265 -17.45 -6.60 -10.80
C GLU A 265 -16.49 -7.12 -9.74
N VAL A 266 -15.22 -6.74 -9.86
CA VAL A 266 -14.13 -7.18 -8.98
C VAL A 266 -13.34 -5.99 -8.46
N ILE A 267 -12.63 -6.19 -7.36
CA ILE A 267 -11.56 -5.31 -6.88
C ILE A 267 -10.28 -6.13 -6.78
N THR A 268 -9.15 -5.49 -7.02
CA THR A 268 -7.85 -6.10 -6.72
C THR A 268 -7.44 -5.73 -5.29
N LEU A 269 -7.12 -6.74 -4.50
CA LEU A 269 -6.48 -6.64 -3.19
C LEU A 269 -4.99 -6.87 -3.39
N SER A 270 -4.16 -5.89 -3.03
CA SER A 270 -2.71 -5.99 -3.15
C SER A 270 -2.09 -5.85 -1.77
N LEU A 271 -1.49 -6.92 -1.27
CA LEU A 271 -0.87 -6.96 0.05
C LEU A 271 0.64 -6.87 -0.10
N THR A 272 1.23 -5.81 0.45
CA THR A 272 2.68 -5.75 0.71
C THR A 272 2.91 -6.09 2.18
N PHE A 273 3.89 -6.94 2.46
CA PHE A 273 4.21 -7.38 3.80
C PHE A 273 5.71 -7.47 4.02
N ASP A 274 6.13 -7.39 5.29
CA ASP A 274 7.53 -7.56 5.68
C ASP A 274 7.87 -9.04 5.79
N HIS A 275 8.72 -9.51 4.88
CA HIS A 275 9.08 -10.92 4.78
C HIS A 275 9.94 -11.42 5.96
N ARG A 276 10.42 -10.52 6.82
CA ARG A 276 11.05 -10.89 8.10
C ARG A 276 10.03 -11.48 9.10
N VAL A 277 8.74 -11.12 8.96
CA VAL A 277 7.67 -11.49 9.89
C VAL A 277 6.72 -12.51 9.29
N VAL A 278 6.45 -12.41 8.00
CA VAL A 278 5.43 -13.19 7.30
C VAL A 278 6.03 -13.87 6.07
N ASN A 279 5.79 -15.16 5.91
CA ASN A 279 6.14 -15.90 4.70
C ASN A 279 5.02 -15.81 3.63
N GLY A 280 5.38 -16.04 2.37
CA GLY A 280 4.47 -15.93 1.24
C GLY A 280 3.19 -16.77 1.38
N ALA A 281 3.27 -18.00 1.88
CA ALA A 281 2.10 -18.86 2.10
C ALA A 281 1.14 -18.28 3.17
N GLY A 282 1.69 -17.73 4.27
CA GLY A 282 0.91 -17.05 5.31
C GLY A 282 0.24 -15.79 4.79
N ALA A 283 0.95 -15.01 3.96
CA ALA A 283 0.41 -13.81 3.32
C ALA A 283 -0.71 -14.17 2.32
N ALA A 284 -0.52 -15.22 1.51
CA ALA A 284 -1.53 -15.70 0.57
C ALA A 284 -2.80 -16.19 1.30
N SER A 285 -2.66 -16.94 2.39
CA SER A 285 -3.78 -17.37 3.21
C SER A 285 -4.53 -16.20 3.85
N PHE A 286 -3.82 -15.18 4.32
CA PHE A 286 -4.42 -13.99 4.92
C PHE A 286 -5.23 -13.19 3.89
N VAL A 287 -4.65 -12.89 2.74
CA VAL A 287 -5.38 -12.11 1.71
C VAL A 287 -6.55 -12.92 1.13
N HIS A 288 -6.42 -14.26 1.05
CA HIS A 288 -7.51 -15.14 0.67
C HIS A 288 -8.67 -15.09 1.68
N GLU A 289 -8.37 -15.10 2.97
CA GLU A 289 -9.39 -14.91 4.01
C GLU A 289 -10.10 -13.56 3.87
N ILE A 290 -9.36 -12.47 3.60
CA ILE A 290 -9.96 -11.14 3.33
C ILE A 290 -10.90 -11.21 2.12
N LYS A 291 -10.46 -11.87 1.04
CA LYS A 291 -11.27 -12.09 -0.16
C LYS A 291 -12.58 -12.80 0.21
N GLU A 292 -12.52 -13.91 0.94
CA GLU A 292 -13.71 -14.66 1.36
C GLU A 292 -14.67 -13.81 2.23
N GLN A 293 -14.12 -13.03 3.16
CA GLN A 293 -14.90 -12.10 3.98
C GLN A 293 -15.62 -11.03 3.13
N ILE A 294 -15.00 -10.55 2.05
CA ILE A 294 -15.56 -9.58 1.12
C ILE A 294 -16.64 -10.24 0.24
N GLU A 295 -16.35 -11.38 -0.35
CA GLU A 295 -17.26 -12.08 -1.28
C GLU A 295 -18.51 -12.63 -0.59
N ASN A 296 -18.42 -12.95 0.71
CA ASN A 296 -19.51 -13.42 1.54
C ASN A 296 -20.03 -12.36 2.52
N PHE A 297 -19.70 -11.08 2.30
CA PHE A 297 -20.01 -10.02 3.25
C PHE A 297 -21.51 -9.93 3.54
N LYS A 298 -21.83 -9.96 4.81
CA LYS A 298 -23.17 -9.66 5.33
C LYS A 298 -23.01 -8.63 6.45
N VAL A 299 -23.86 -7.62 6.46
CA VAL A 299 -23.88 -6.65 7.58
C VAL A 299 -24.11 -7.43 8.88
N PRO A 300 -23.16 -7.38 9.84
CA PRO A 300 -23.33 -8.10 11.09
C PRO A 300 -24.58 -7.66 11.84
N ALA A 301 -25.22 -8.61 12.53
CA ALA A 301 -26.37 -8.30 13.36
C ALA A 301 -25.99 -7.34 14.51
N LEU A 302 -26.96 -6.51 14.91
CA LEU A 302 -26.83 -5.63 16.08
C LEU A 302 -26.83 -6.49 17.36
N GLY A 303 -25.64 -6.86 17.82
CA GLY A 303 -25.49 -7.62 19.07
C GLY A 303 -24.03 -7.57 19.55
N PRO A 304 -23.80 -7.80 20.86
CA PRO A 304 -22.45 -7.94 21.37
C PRO A 304 -21.73 -9.09 20.64
N ARG A 305 -20.44 -8.97 20.44
CA ARG A 305 -19.62 -10.04 19.85
C ARG A 305 -19.80 -11.34 20.64
N PRO A 306 -19.96 -12.49 19.95
CA PRO A 306 -19.73 -13.77 20.61
C PRO A 306 -18.27 -13.81 21.10
N ASN A 307 -18.06 -14.08 22.37
CA ASN A 307 -16.73 -14.26 22.94
C ASN A 307 -16.04 -15.42 22.21
N PRO A 308 -14.86 -15.25 21.60
CA PRO A 308 -14.16 -16.34 20.91
C PRO A 308 -13.77 -17.51 21.84
N ALA A 309 -13.78 -17.31 23.16
CA ALA A 309 -13.47 -18.33 24.15
C ALA A 309 -14.55 -19.40 24.35
N THR A 310 -15.73 -19.35 23.66
CA THR A 310 -16.84 -20.28 23.89
C THR A 310 -16.97 -21.38 22.82
N LYS A 311 -15.93 -21.64 22.04
CA LYS A 311 -15.87 -22.79 21.13
C LYS A 311 -14.76 -23.74 21.52
N GLN A 312 -14.87 -24.34 22.71
CA GLN A 312 -14.21 -25.59 23.08
C GLN A 312 -15.16 -26.33 24.02
N THR A 313 -16.03 -27.11 23.47
CA THR A 313 -16.53 -28.39 24.02
C THR A 313 -17.06 -29.20 22.86
#